data_1415e5988b5c5810bc0c4c4778b3f8d6
#
_entry.id   1415e5988b5c5810bc0c4c4778b3f8d6
#
_cell.length_a   1.000
_cell.length_b   1.000
_cell.length_c   1.000
_cell.angle_alpha   90.00
_cell.angle_beta   90.00
_cell.angle_gamma   90.00
#
_symmetry.space_group_name_H-M   'P 1'
#
loop_
_entity.id
_entity.type
_entity.pdbx_description
1 polymer ?
#
loop_
_entity_poly.entity_id
_entity_poly.type
_entity_poly.pdbx_seq_one_letter_code
_entity_poly.pdbx_strand_id
1 'polypeptide(L)'
;LLEEGLKAIFPEQKIGLSAEISKQRNKIAVKLITKVVGDDGIEVEAEGIDAFGGALTTIKSLLLRVSLIMRSELRPLLILDESFPAVDSSRVHLLVDFLKVLCKKLDMDILCITHDPAIAEGADLGYKIRPTTQGAKFDLISNPRK
;
A
#
# COMPACT_ATOMS: atom_id res chain seq x y z
N LEU A 1 1.64 9.52 8.81
CA LEU A 1 1.34 8.82 7.55
C LEU A 1 1.39 7.29 7.71
N LEU A 2 2.51 6.70 8.18
CA LEU A 2 2.65 5.24 8.28
C LEU A 2 1.60 4.63 9.21
N GLU A 3 1.49 5.09 10.46
CA GLU A 3 0.51 4.58 11.41
C GLU A 3 -0.94 4.88 11.01
N GLU A 4 -1.21 6.06 10.47
CA GLU A 4 -2.55 6.42 9.98
C GLU A 4 -2.98 5.54 8.81
N GLY A 5 -2.03 5.24 7.89
CA GLY A 5 -2.29 4.33 6.78
C GLY A 5 -2.58 2.91 7.24
N LEU A 6 -1.84 2.41 8.22
CA LEU A 6 -2.09 1.10 8.80
C LEU A 6 -3.45 1.03 9.50
N LYS A 7 -3.80 2.04 10.31
CA LYS A 7 -5.11 2.13 10.98
C LYS A 7 -6.29 2.22 9.99
N ALA A 8 -6.09 2.83 8.82
CA ALA A 8 -7.14 2.92 7.81
C ALA A 8 -7.49 1.56 7.20
N ILE A 9 -6.51 0.66 7.07
CA ILE A 9 -6.68 -0.65 6.41
C ILE A 9 -6.91 -1.78 7.43
N PHE A 10 -6.41 -1.61 8.64
CA PHE A 10 -6.56 -2.56 9.75
C PHE A 10 -7.19 -1.85 10.98
N PRO A 11 -8.43 -1.36 10.88
CA PRO A 11 -9.04 -0.56 11.94
C PRO A 11 -9.25 -1.34 13.25
N GLU A 12 -9.38 -2.66 13.15
CA GLU A 12 -9.55 -3.57 14.28
C GLU A 12 -8.25 -3.87 15.03
N GLN A 13 -7.09 -3.57 14.43
CA GLN A 13 -5.79 -3.90 15.00
C GLN A 13 -5.11 -2.67 15.61
N LYS A 14 -4.59 -2.83 16.81
CA LYS A 14 -3.74 -1.81 17.45
C LYS A 14 -2.30 -2.00 16.99
N ILE A 15 -1.93 -1.35 15.87
CA ILE A 15 -0.61 -1.47 15.26
C ILE A 15 0.18 -0.19 15.52
N GLY A 16 1.35 -0.34 16.13
CA GLY A 16 2.38 0.68 16.24
C GLY A 16 3.56 0.39 15.32
N LEU A 17 4.17 1.43 14.78
CA LEU A 17 5.37 1.33 13.96
C LEU A 17 6.42 2.31 14.47
N SER A 18 7.62 1.80 14.77
CA SER A 18 8.77 2.60 15.18
C SER A 18 10.00 2.27 14.36
N ALA A 19 10.96 3.19 14.33
CA ALA A 19 12.24 2.97 13.68
C ALA A 19 13.36 3.23 14.68
N GLU A 20 14.25 2.25 14.83
CA GLU A 20 15.50 2.40 15.58
C GLU A 20 16.64 2.67 14.63
N ILE A 21 17.36 3.74 14.90
CA ILE A 21 18.55 4.13 14.11
C ILE A 21 19.78 3.83 14.96
N SER A 22 20.65 2.99 14.43
CA SER A 22 21.94 2.66 15.07
C SER A 22 23.10 2.89 14.11
N LYS A 23 24.28 3.20 14.69
CA LYS A 23 25.51 3.33 13.92
C LYS A 23 26.38 2.09 14.14
N GLN A 24 26.58 1.30 13.10
CA GLN A 24 27.43 0.11 13.15
C GLN A 24 28.58 0.25 12.15
N ARG A 25 29.82 0.18 12.60
CA ARG A 25 31.03 0.19 11.73
C ARG A 25 30.98 1.26 10.64
N ASN A 26 30.71 2.51 11.00
CA ASN A 26 30.55 3.65 10.08
C ASN A 26 29.39 3.57 9.07
N LYS A 27 28.44 2.64 9.26
CA LYS A 27 27.18 2.57 8.49
C LYS A 27 26.01 2.90 9.42
N ILE A 28 25.03 3.59 8.87
CA ILE A 28 23.74 3.79 9.55
C ILE A 28 22.90 2.55 9.27
N ALA A 29 22.46 1.89 10.33
CA ALA A 29 21.48 0.81 10.26
C ALA A 29 20.14 1.34 10.79
N VAL A 30 19.09 1.10 10.04
CA VAL A 30 17.70 1.43 10.43
C VAL A 30 16.94 0.12 10.59
N LYS A 31 16.38 -0.09 11.77
CA LYS A 31 15.51 -1.23 12.07
C LYS A 31 14.09 -0.74 12.16
N LEU A 32 13.19 -1.39 11.44
CA LEU A 32 11.76 -1.13 11.52
C LEU A 32 11.14 -2.11 12.51
N ILE A 33 10.52 -1.59 13.55
CA ILE A 33 9.88 -2.38 14.60
C ILE A 33 8.38 -2.21 14.49
N THR A 34 7.68 -3.34 14.41
CA THR A 34 6.22 -3.37 14.40
C THR A 34 5.74 -3.94 15.72
N LYS A 35 4.78 -3.26 16.35
CA LYS A 35 4.10 -3.69 17.56
C LYS A 35 2.63 -3.94 17.22
N VAL A 36 2.11 -5.07 17.65
CA VAL A 36 0.70 -5.41 17.51
C VAL A 36 0.17 -5.81 18.88
N VAL A 37 -0.92 -5.19 19.30
CA VAL A 37 -1.62 -5.58 20.53
C VAL A 37 -2.80 -6.44 20.15
N GLY A 38 -2.80 -7.69 20.63
CA GLY A 38 -3.89 -8.63 20.43
C GLY A 38 -5.15 -8.26 21.23
N ASP A 39 -6.26 -8.94 20.93
CA ASP A 39 -7.53 -8.77 21.65
C ASP A 39 -7.44 -9.15 23.14
N ASP A 40 -6.50 -10.02 23.47
CA ASP A 40 -6.15 -10.42 24.83
C ASP A 40 -5.30 -9.38 25.58
N GLY A 41 -4.94 -8.27 24.92
CA GLY A 41 -4.09 -7.22 25.45
C GLY A 41 -2.60 -7.55 25.44
N ILE A 42 -2.19 -8.70 24.88
CA ILE A 42 -0.79 -9.07 24.76
C ILE A 42 -0.16 -8.25 23.62
N GLU A 43 0.92 -7.54 23.96
CA GLU A 43 1.73 -6.83 22.97
C GLU A 43 2.79 -7.79 22.41
N VAL A 44 2.81 -7.94 21.10
CA VAL A 44 3.84 -8.66 20.35
C VAL A 44 4.64 -7.68 19.54
N GLU A 45 5.95 -7.72 19.71
CA GLU A 45 6.89 -6.88 18.98
C GLU A 45 7.76 -7.74 18.07
N ALA A 46 7.93 -7.32 16.82
CA ALA A 46 8.82 -7.99 15.88
C ALA A 46 9.55 -6.99 14.99
N GLU A 47 10.81 -7.34 14.70
CA GLU A 47 11.69 -6.57 13.84
C GLU A 47 11.49 -6.97 12.38
N GLY A 48 11.59 -5.99 11.49
CA GLY A 48 11.54 -6.19 10.05
C GLY A 48 10.24 -5.78 9.39
N ILE A 49 10.31 -5.58 8.08
CA ILE A 49 9.16 -5.17 7.29
C ILE A 49 8.16 -6.31 7.12
N ASP A 50 8.61 -7.55 7.12
CA ASP A 50 7.87 -8.80 6.91
C ASP A 50 7.25 -9.39 8.18
N ALA A 51 7.44 -8.72 9.32
CA ALA A 51 6.80 -9.11 10.56
C ALA A 51 5.26 -9.01 10.46
N PHE A 52 4.55 -9.99 11.03
CA PHE A 52 3.09 -10.05 11.15
C PHE A 52 2.30 -10.30 9.84
N GLY A 53 2.90 -11.03 8.89
CA GLY A 53 2.18 -11.56 7.73
C GLY A 53 2.17 -10.68 6.48
N GLY A 54 1.72 -11.29 5.39
CA GLY A 54 1.85 -10.73 4.04
C GLY A 54 1.08 -9.45 3.80
N ALA A 55 -0.16 -9.35 4.29
CA ALA A 55 -0.99 -8.15 4.09
C ALA A 55 -0.36 -6.93 4.76
N LEU A 56 0.05 -7.06 6.02
CA LEU A 56 0.69 -5.97 6.77
C LEU A 56 2.02 -5.57 6.15
N THR A 57 2.83 -6.55 5.71
CA THR A 57 4.08 -6.33 4.97
C THR A 57 3.85 -5.53 3.69
N THR A 58 2.84 -5.89 2.92
CA THR A 58 2.47 -5.20 1.68
C THR A 58 2.13 -3.74 1.94
N ILE A 59 1.29 -3.46 2.94
CA ILE A 59 0.88 -2.09 3.28
C ILE A 59 2.05 -1.29 3.86
N LYS A 60 2.89 -1.87 4.72
CA LYS A 60 4.12 -1.20 5.20
C LYS A 60 5.03 -0.81 4.04
N SER A 61 5.24 -1.73 3.09
CA SER A 61 6.06 -1.48 1.89
C SER A 61 5.49 -0.35 1.02
N LEU A 62 4.17 -0.35 0.79
CA LEU A 62 3.47 0.73 0.09
C LEU A 62 3.73 2.08 0.76
N LEU A 63 3.48 2.18 2.06
CA LEU A 63 3.62 3.41 2.83
C LEU A 63 5.06 3.94 2.86
N LEU A 64 6.04 3.05 2.93
CA LEU A 64 7.47 3.43 2.82
C LEU A 64 7.80 4.00 1.44
N ARG A 65 7.30 3.38 0.35
CA ARG A 65 7.48 3.90 -1.01
C ARG A 65 6.85 5.27 -1.17
N VAL A 66 5.62 5.46 -0.69
CA VAL A 66 4.95 6.78 -0.68
C VAL A 66 5.79 7.81 0.09
N SER A 67 6.30 7.44 1.27
CA SER A 67 7.13 8.34 2.08
C SER A 67 8.42 8.74 1.37
N LEU A 68 9.04 7.83 0.61
CA LEU A 68 10.23 8.11 -0.20
C LEU A 68 9.90 9.03 -1.38
N ILE A 69 8.81 8.78 -2.11
CA ILE A 69 8.37 9.63 -3.22
C ILE A 69 8.11 11.04 -2.73
N MET A 70 7.41 11.20 -1.61
CA MET A 70 7.08 12.52 -1.04
C MET A 70 8.32 13.30 -0.54
N ARG A 71 9.42 12.62 -0.27
CA ARG A 71 10.69 13.25 0.10
C ARG A 71 11.63 13.49 -1.07
N SER A 72 11.35 12.87 -2.21
CA SER A 72 12.12 13.08 -3.43
C SER A 72 11.58 14.32 -4.16
N GLU A 73 12.42 14.96 -4.96
CA GLU A 73 12.00 16.04 -5.87
C GLU A 73 11.44 15.49 -7.20
N LEU A 74 11.06 14.21 -7.21
CA LEU A 74 10.50 13.54 -8.37
C LEU A 74 8.99 13.81 -8.48
N ARG A 75 8.45 13.61 -9.69
CA ARG A 75 7.00 13.60 -9.88
C ARG A 75 6.35 12.57 -8.94
N PRO A 76 5.30 12.93 -8.20
CA PRO A 76 4.63 12.04 -7.26
C PRO A 76 3.77 11.00 -8.01
N LEU A 77 4.44 10.00 -8.62
CA LEU A 77 3.85 8.87 -9.33
C LEU A 77 4.30 7.57 -8.67
N LEU A 78 3.33 6.75 -8.26
CA LEU A 78 3.56 5.41 -7.75
C LEU A 78 3.04 4.36 -8.74
N ILE A 79 3.90 3.43 -9.12
CA ILE A 79 3.52 2.30 -10.00
C ILE A 79 3.46 1.03 -9.16
N LEU A 80 2.34 0.33 -9.25
CA LEU A 80 2.04 -0.90 -8.51
C LEU A 80 1.67 -1.99 -9.52
N ASP A 81 2.46 -3.07 -9.55
CA ASP A 81 2.22 -4.23 -10.40
C ASP A 81 1.94 -5.44 -9.50
N GLU A 82 0.70 -5.96 -9.58
CA GLU A 82 0.20 -7.07 -8.77
C GLU A 82 0.61 -6.98 -7.28
N SER A 83 0.53 -5.76 -6.72
CA SER A 83 1.18 -5.46 -5.44
C SER A 83 0.38 -5.89 -4.21
N PHE A 84 -0.87 -6.37 -4.36
CA PHE A 84 -1.78 -6.64 -3.24
C PHE A 84 -2.32 -8.08 -3.11
N PRO A 85 -1.62 -9.12 -3.57
CA PRO A 85 -2.16 -10.48 -3.54
C PRO A 85 -2.37 -11.03 -2.13
N ALA A 86 -1.71 -10.45 -1.14
CA ALA A 86 -1.82 -10.86 0.26
C ALA A 86 -2.90 -10.09 1.05
N VAL A 87 -3.60 -9.14 0.43
CA VAL A 87 -4.68 -8.40 1.08
C VAL A 87 -5.99 -9.17 0.92
N ASP A 88 -6.63 -9.48 2.05
CA ASP A 88 -7.90 -10.20 2.05
C ASP A 88 -8.99 -9.44 1.29
N SER A 89 -9.86 -10.15 0.60
CA SER A 89 -10.99 -9.57 -0.14
C SER A 89 -11.89 -8.68 0.73
N SER A 90 -12.02 -9.00 2.02
CA SER A 90 -12.76 -8.18 2.99
C SER A 90 -12.13 -6.81 3.24
N ARG A 91 -10.85 -6.63 2.97
CA ARG A 91 -10.09 -5.38 3.18
C ARG A 91 -9.78 -4.62 1.90
N VAL A 92 -10.03 -5.21 0.73
CA VAL A 92 -9.72 -4.56 -0.56
C VAL A 92 -10.44 -3.22 -0.70
N HIS A 93 -11.68 -3.09 -0.24
CA HIS A 93 -12.41 -1.81 -0.29
C HIS A 93 -11.74 -0.74 0.59
N LEU A 94 -11.24 -1.08 1.79
CA LEU A 94 -10.50 -0.15 2.64
C LEU A 94 -9.18 0.29 2.00
N LEU A 95 -8.50 -0.65 1.33
CA LEU A 95 -7.30 -0.35 0.56
C LEU A 95 -7.59 0.63 -0.58
N VAL A 96 -8.64 0.39 -1.37
CA VAL A 96 -9.04 1.28 -2.48
C VAL A 96 -9.35 2.69 -1.98
N ASP A 97 -10.13 2.81 -0.91
CA ASP A 97 -10.46 4.09 -0.30
C ASP A 97 -9.20 4.79 0.23
N PHE A 98 -8.29 4.04 0.82
CA PHE A 98 -7.02 4.57 1.29
C PHE A 98 -6.14 5.09 0.13
N LEU A 99 -6.04 4.34 -0.98
CA LEU A 99 -5.30 4.78 -2.18
C LEU A 99 -5.87 6.08 -2.75
N LYS A 100 -7.20 6.22 -2.82
CA LYS A 100 -7.87 7.48 -3.22
C LYS A 100 -7.54 8.65 -2.29
N VAL A 101 -7.52 8.39 -0.98
CA VAL A 101 -7.13 9.41 0.00
C VAL A 101 -5.68 9.83 -0.18
N LEU A 102 -4.77 8.91 -0.47
CA LEU A 102 -3.37 9.21 -0.77
C LEU A 102 -3.24 10.10 -2.01
N CYS A 103 -3.90 9.71 -3.13
CA CYS A 103 -3.89 10.49 -4.36
C CYS A 103 -4.35 11.92 -4.10
N LYS A 104 -5.47 12.09 -3.38
CA LYS A 104 -6.06 13.40 -3.12
C LYS A 104 -5.25 14.25 -2.13
N LYS A 105 -4.77 13.65 -1.02
CA LYS A 105 -4.07 14.41 0.04
C LYS A 105 -2.63 14.75 -0.31
N LEU A 106 -1.99 13.91 -1.10
CA LEU A 106 -0.57 14.05 -1.44
C LEU A 106 -0.36 14.57 -2.87
N ASP A 107 -1.45 14.86 -3.58
CA ASP A 107 -1.41 15.29 -4.99
C ASP A 107 -0.53 14.36 -5.85
N MET A 108 -0.78 13.05 -5.70
CA MET A 108 -0.01 12.00 -6.37
C MET A 108 -0.86 11.15 -7.29
N ASP A 109 -0.24 10.61 -8.33
CA ASP A 109 -0.84 9.65 -9.22
C ASP A 109 -0.45 8.22 -8.80
N ILE A 110 -1.38 7.27 -8.94
CA ILE A 110 -1.12 5.84 -8.76
C ILE A 110 -1.54 5.10 -10.02
N LEU A 111 -0.57 4.42 -10.65
CA LEU A 111 -0.83 3.46 -11.72
C LEU A 111 -0.79 2.06 -11.14
N CYS A 112 -1.93 1.37 -11.16
CA CYS A 112 -2.04 0.02 -10.64
C CYS A 112 -2.34 -0.98 -11.76
N ILE A 113 -1.53 -2.04 -11.85
CA ILE A 113 -1.79 -3.20 -12.68
C ILE A 113 -2.29 -4.29 -11.75
N THR A 114 -3.48 -4.82 -12.02
CA THR A 114 -4.10 -5.82 -11.15
C THR A 114 -5.10 -6.69 -11.91
N HIS A 115 -5.29 -7.90 -11.42
CA HIS A 115 -6.38 -8.79 -11.83
C HIS A 115 -7.56 -8.76 -10.84
N ASP A 116 -7.46 -8.04 -9.72
CA ASP A 116 -8.53 -7.90 -8.75
C ASP A 116 -9.59 -6.90 -9.26
N PRO A 117 -10.84 -7.35 -9.50
CA PRO A 117 -11.89 -6.49 -10.04
C PRO A 117 -12.27 -5.36 -9.08
N ALA A 118 -12.19 -5.55 -7.76
CA ALA A 118 -12.57 -4.53 -6.79
C ALA A 118 -11.58 -3.34 -6.81
N ILE A 119 -10.29 -3.62 -7.01
CA ILE A 119 -9.28 -2.57 -7.20
C ILE A 119 -9.52 -1.84 -8.52
N ALA A 120 -9.77 -2.59 -9.59
CA ALA A 120 -9.97 -2.03 -10.93
C ALA A 120 -11.25 -1.16 -11.00
N GLU A 121 -12.36 -1.59 -10.40
CA GLU A 121 -13.62 -0.84 -10.35
C GLU A 121 -13.53 0.41 -9.46
N GLY A 122 -12.69 0.35 -8.44
CA GLY A 122 -12.44 1.47 -7.55
C GLY A 122 -11.57 2.58 -8.13
N ALA A 123 -10.87 2.36 -9.23
CA ALA A 123 -10.00 3.35 -9.85
C ALA A 123 -10.80 4.51 -10.50
N ASP A 124 -10.22 5.72 -10.52
CA ASP A 124 -10.77 6.87 -11.25
C ASP A 124 -10.81 6.63 -12.76
N LEU A 125 -9.89 5.82 -13.26
CA LEU A 125 -9.81 5.41 -14.66
C LEU A 125 -9.28 4.00 -14.75
N GLY A 126 -10.05 3.08 -15.33
CA GLY A 126 -9.68 1.68 -15.46
C GLY A 126 -9.81 1.16 -16.87
N TYR A 127 -8.84 0.35 -17.28
CA TYR A 127 -8.84 -0.32 -18.58
C TYR A 127 -8.65 -1.82 -18.41
N LYS A 128 -9.48 -2.60 -19.09
CA LYS A 128 -9.26 -4.04 -19.28
C LYS A 128 -8.43 -4.26 -20.54
N ILE A 129 -7.29 -4.93 -20.37
CA ILE A 129 -6.41 -5.27 -21.48
C ILE A 129 -6.75 -6.68 -21.97
N ARG A 130 -7.00 -6.82 -23.26
CA ARG A 130 -7.26 -8.11 -23.91
C ARG A 130 -6.30 -8.35 -25.07
N PRO A 131 -5.70 -9.53 -25.19
CA PRO A 131 -4.90 -9.87 -26.34
C PRO A 131 -5.80 -10.04 -27.57
N THR A 132 -5.32 -9.59 -28.73
CA THR A 132 -5.94 -9.81 -30.03
C THR A 132 -4.89 -10.27 -31.05
N THR A 133 -5.32 -10.72 -32.22
CA THR A 133 -4.40 -11.10 -33.31
C THR A 133 -3.55 -9.94 -33.82
N GLN A 134 -3.94 -8.70 -33.53
CA GLN A 134 -3.27 -7.46 -33.97
C GLN A 134 -2.54 -6.73 -32.83
N GLY A 135 -2.46 -7.32 -31.63
CA GLY A 135 -1.86 -6.73 -30.44
C GLY A 135 -2.81 -6.65 -29.25
N ALA A 136 -2.57 -5.72 -28.32
CA ALA A 136 -3.41 -5.53 -27.15
C ALA A 136 -4.56 -4.54 -27.43
N LYS A 137 -5.77 -4.89 -26.99
CA LYS A 137 -6.93 -4.01 -27.01
C LYS A 137 -7.23 -3.53 -25.58
N PHE A 138 -7.49 -2.23 -25.43
CA PHE A 138 -7.84 -1.58 -24.19
C PHE A 138 -9.33 -1.23 -24.18
N ASP A 139 -10.07 -1.83 -23.27
CA ASP A 139 -11.50 -1.53 -23.08
C ASP A 139 -11.68 -0.76 -21.78
N LEU A 140 -12.30 0.41 -21.83
CA LEU A 140 -12.60 1.24 -20.67
C LEU A 140 -13.61 0.53 -19.75
N ILE A 141 -13.29 0.35 -18.46
CA ILE A 141 -14.15 -0.34 -17.48
C ILE A 141 -14.65 0.58 -16.37
N SER A 142 -13.92 1.64 -16.04
CA SER A 142 -14.35 2.64 -15.06
C SER A 142 -13.95 4.04 -15.50
N ASN A 143 -14.88 4.97 -15.42
CA ASN A 143 -14.66 6.39 -15.60
C ASN A 143 -15.69 7.18 -14.78
N PRO A 144 -15.43 7.44 -13.49
CA PRO A 144 -16.35 8.20 -12.64
C PRO A 144 -16.47 9.69 -12.99
N ARG A 145 -15.73 10.18 -14.01
CA ARG A 145 -15.83 11.57 -14.50
C ARG A 145 -16.97 11.80 -15.51
N LYS A 146 -17.92 10.87 -15.60
CA LYS A 146 -19.18 11.06 -16.33
C LYS A 146 -20.32 11.31 -15.39
#